data_91373d6a3f84e92fd5b7e62dae94668a
#
_entry.id   91373d6a3f84e92fd5b7e62dae94668a
#
_cell.length_a   1.000
_cell.length_b   1.000
_cell.length_c   1.000
_cell.angle_alpha   90.00
_cell.angle_beta   90.00
_cell.angle_gamma   90.00
#
_symmetry.space_group_name_H-M   'P 1'
#
loop_
_entity.id
_entity.type
_entity.pdbx_description
1 polymer ?
#
loop_
_entity_poly.entity_id
_entity_poly.type
_entity_poly.pdbx_seq_one_letter_code
_entity_poly.pdbx_strand_id
1 'polypeptide(L)'
;MGQVRMHHRLLFIFCVLTSLGCSTCLDDDMLVPLECRPGERQLCDHDGAILTSLNPDDPPKKAGVCTYGMRSCTFDGWSECVGAVGPSEELCDGLDNNCNGAIDDTFPEQHQLCGFVEEADYGVGICTPGVMKCDNGSLYCDGHVGPSEEICDGLDNNCDGSVDEGVANTTAIVCYEGPDGTMAVGECRAGVRYCQDGGFDGPCDGQILPVQEICDNLDNDCNGEVDEGFDTRGVDIVFIIDISGSFEDEITSMIQGITPLLDDPITSNFRFGLVVIGKQDGGAYAPPISRHSEMVTNFVPADEFLQYLEATQLMPDGGIEPSIDAVLWSMDGNYPFAWTPGSQKVIILMTDEIAQTITGQNVAQVNAHATDHGFEIFVFALPEHHTSFIQMVRGEQDRLFTPAVNSETVFLQIKQIFEDLCIGEN
;
A
#
# COMPACT_ATOMS: atom_id res chain seq x y z
N MET A 1 -0.23 8.15 77.35
CA MET A 1 -0.25 8.32 78.86
C MET A 1 -1.48 9.12 79.18
N GLY A 2 -2.48 8.53 79.81
CA GLY A 2 -3.73 9.16 80.22
C GLY A 2 -4.68 8.09 80.70
N GLN A 3 -4.46 7.69 81.94
CA GLN A 3 -5.32 6.72 82.58
C GLN A 3 -6.67 7.35 82.93
N VAL A 4 -7.73 6.69 82.50
CA VAL A 4 -9.10 6.93 82.97
C VAL A 4 -9.36 5.96 84.06
N ARG A 5 -9.51 6.47 85.32
CA ARG A 5 -9.87 5.69 86.52
C ARG A 5 -11.34 5.27 86.46
N MET A 6 -11.54 3.95 86.44
CA MET A 6 -12.78 3.32 86.78
C MET A 6 -13.07 3.51 88.25
N HIS A 7 -14.16 4.11 88.65
CA HIS A 7 -14.69 4.02 89.99
C HIS A 7 -15.89 3.07 90.04
N HIS A 8 -15.59 1.85 90.40
CA HIS A 8 -16.63 0.94 90.91
C HIS A 8 -16.99 1.33 92.34
N ARG A 9 -18.19 1.65 92.58
CA ARG A 9 -18.80 1.55 93.87
C ARG A 9 -19.81 0.42 93.92
N LEU A 10 -19.41 -0.72 94.35
CA LEU A 10 -20.31 -1.76 94.84
C LEU A 10 -20.83 -1.31 96.20
N LEU A 11 -22.11 -1.15 96.33
CA LEU A 11 -22.75 -0.99 97.60
C LEU A 11 -23.47 -2.31 97.90
N PHE A 12 -22.85 -3.16 98.76
CA PHE A 12 -23.53 -4.31 99.33
C PHE A 12 -24.41 -3.85 100.52
N ILE A 13 -25.69 -4.08 100.41
CA ILE A 13 -26.60 -3.94 101.54
C ILE A 13 -26.66 -5.31 102.19
N PHE A 14 -26.03 -5.45 103.34
CA PHE A 14 -26.22 -6.57 104.25
C PHE A 14 -27.48 -6.32 105.07
N CYS A 15 -28.50 -7.15 104.89
CA CYS A 15 -29.61 -7.24 105.85
C CYS A 15 -29.24 -8.31 106.90
N VAL A 16 -28.96 -7.89 108.06
CA VAL A 16 -28.87 -8.81 109.26
C VAL A 16 -30.25 -8.80 109.93
N LEU A 17 -30.88 -9.94 109.92
CA LEU A 17 -32.05 -10.18 110.76
C LEU A 17 -31.62 -10.41 112.23
N THR A 18 -31.93 -9.48 113.10
CA THR A 18 -32.06 -9.75 114.52
C THR A 18 -33.44 -9.35 114.99
N SER A 19 -34.10 -10.33 115.63
CA SER A 19 -35.36 -10.19 116.32
C SER A 19 -35.24 -9.28 117.53
N LEU A 20 -35.71 -8.07 117.42
CA LEU A 20 -36.21 -7.21 118.53
C LEU A 20 -36.59 -5.85 117.90
N GLY A 21 -37.81 -5.44 118.11
CA GLY A 21 -38.42 -4.27 117.55
C GLY A 21 -37.71 -2.97 117.73
N CYS A 22 -37.48 -2.28 116.68
CA CYS A 22 -37.23 -0.87 116.72
C CYS A 22 -37.88 -0.20 115.58
N SER A 23 -38.91 0.57 115.90
CA SER A 23 -39.57 1.47 115.01
C SER A 23 -38.70 2.75 114.86
N THR A 24 -37.98 2.84 113.74
CA THR A 24 -37.55 4.10 113.15
C THR A 24 -37.62 3.92 111.68
N CYS A 25 -38.68 4.51 111.14
CA CYS A 25 -38.78 4.73 109.70
C CYS A 25 -37.65 5.63 109.30
N LEU A 26 -36.87 5.17 108.42
CA LEU A 26 -35.92 6.04 107.71
C LEU A 26 -36.74 6.89 106.70
N ASP A 27 -36.42 8.13 106.65
CA ASP A 27 -37.01 9.19 105.88
C ASP A 27 -37.39 8.78 104.48
N ASP A 28 -38.60 9.05 104.13
CA ASP A 28 -39.24 8.84 102.82
C ASP A 28 -38.70 9.82 101.72
N ASP A 29 -37.60 10.54 102.04
CA ASP A 29 -37.07 11.64 101.21
C ASP A 29 -35.86 11.24 100.35
N MET A 30 -35.57 9.94 100.12
CA MET A 30 -34.45 9.49 99.28
C MET A 30 -34.87 8.56 98.15
N LEU A 31 -36.12 8.43 97.87
CA LEU A 31 -36.57 7.83 96.61
C LEU A 31 -36.71 8.92 95.56
N VAL A 32 -35.61 9.24 94.84
CA VAL A 32 -35.74 10.02 93.60
C VAL A 32 -36.67 9.23 92.70
N PRO A 33 -37.81 9.82 92.33
CA PRO A 33 -38.67 9.07 91.43
C PRO A 33 -37.91 8.74 90.18
N LEU A 34 -37.85 7.47 89.82
CA LEU A 34 -37.32 7.06 88.52
C LEU A 34 -38.09 7.84 87.44
N GLU A 35 -37.35 8.62 86.65
CA GLU A 35 -37.94 9.41 85.54
C GLU A 35 -38.67 8.55 84.48
N CYS A 36 -38.61 7.22 84.66
CA CYS A 36 -39.25 6.24 83.77
C CYS A 36 -39.63 4.97 84.54
N ARG A 37 -40.53 4.15 83.95
CA ARG A 37 -40.86 2.83 84.51
C ARG A 37 -39.95 1.75 83.97
N PRO A 38 -39.30 0.90 84.73
CA PRO A 38 -38.50 -0.19 84.24
C PRO A 38 -39.26 -1.06 83.22
N GLY A 39 -38.63 -1.25 82.01
CA GLY A 39 -39.26 -1.96 80.90
C GLY A 39 -39.97 -1.04 79.87
N GLU A 40 -40.13 0.25 80.20
CA GLU A 40 -40.63 1.24 79.26
C GLU A 40 -39.61 1.47 78.11
N ARG A 41 -40.06 1.57 76.88
CA ARG A 41 -39.21 1.83 75.68
C ARG A 41 -39.67 3.08 75.00
N GLN A 42 -38.68 3.81 74.46
CA GLN A 42 -38.94 5.01 73.64
C GLN A 42 -38.07 5.01 72.43
N LEU A 43 -38.60 5.47 71.31
CA LEU A 43 -37.81 5.70 70.09
C LEU A 43 -36.99 6.98 70.24
N CYS A 44 -35.82 6.94 69.66
CA CYS A 44 -34.94 8.07 69.58
C CYS A 44 -34.36 8.23 68.19
N ASP A 45 -33.98 9.43 67.80
CA ASP A 45 -33.32 9.72 66.54
C ASP A 45 -31.79 9.65 66.72
N HIS A 46 -31.06 9.73 65.63
CA HIS A 46 -29.59 9.63 65.58
C HIS A 46 -28.89 10.72 66.40
N ASP A 47 -29.52 11.90 66.54
CA ASP A 47 -29.05 12.99 67.37
C ASP A 47 -29.43 12.87 68.86
N GLY A 48 -30.10 11.76 69.24
CA GLY A 48 -30.57 11.51 70.59
C GLY A 48 -31.91 12.14 70.91
N ALA A 49 -32.56 12.79 69.98
CA ALA A 49 -33.89 13.37 70.21
C ALA A 49 -34.91 12.28 70.49
N ILE A 50 -35.74 12.45 71.54
CA ILE A 50 -36.76 11.50 71.98
C ILE A 50 -38.07 11.71 71.23
N LEU A 51 -38.56 10.65 70.64
CA LEU A 51 -39.74 10.67 69.79
C LEU A 51 -40.97 10.10 70.54
N THR A 52 -41.47 10.88 71.50
CA THR A 52 -42.57 10.45 72.39
C THR A 52 -43.93 10.27 71.68
N SER A 53 -44.07 10.80 70.46
CA SER A 53 -45.29 10.66 69.66
C SER A 53 -45.32 9.38 68.83
N LEU A 54 -44.23 8.65 68.73
CA LEU A 54 -44.15 7.44 67.92
C LEU A 54 -44.29 6.17 68.81
N ASN A 55 -44.94 5.18 68.22
CA ASN A 55 -45.05 3.85 68.89
C ASN A 55 -43.76 3.09 68.78
N PRO A 56 -43.09 2.74 69.90
CA PRO A 56 -41.82 2.01 69.85
C PRO A 56 -41.97 0.56 69.37
N ASP A 57 -43.16 0.01 69.42
CA ASP A 57 -43.48 -1.39 68.98
C ASP A 57 -43.83 -1.46 67.46
N ASP A 58 -44.19 -0.28 66.85
CA ASP A 58 -44.49 -0.18 65.42
C ASP A 58 -44.00 1.19 64.87
N PRO A 59 -42.66 1.36 64.72
CA PRO A 59 -42.11 2.61 64.24
C PRO A 59 -42.41 2.77 62.76
N PRO A 60 -42.70 4.01 62.29
CA PRO A 60 -42.77 4.26 60.85
C PRO A 60 -41.42 3.97 60.19
N LYS A 61 -41.44 3.49 58.92
CA LYS A 61 -40.21 3.31 58.15
C LYS A 61 -39.59 4.66 57.80
N LYS A 62 -38.31 4.81 58.02
CA LYS A 62 -37.50 5.89 57.45
C LYS A 62 -37.12 5.55 56.00
N ALA A 63 -36.82 6.55 55.20
CA ALA A 63 -36.27 6.35 53.87
C ALA A 63 -34.81 5.81 53.98
N GLY A 64 -34.38 5.11 52.93
CA GLY A 64 -33.03 4.64 52.82
C GLY A 64 -32.49 3.76 53.94
N VAL A 65 -31.27 3.98 54.31
CA VAL A 65 -30.57 3.23 55.39
C VAL A 65 -30.94 3.72 56.78
N CYS A 66 -31.64 4.83 56.92
CA CYS A 66 -31.92 5.43 58.21
C CYS A 66 -32.87 4.57 59.07
N THR A 67 -32.56 4.48 60.35
CA THR A 67 -33.36 3.76 61.33
C THR A 67 -33.54 4.58 62.60
N TYR A 68 -34.67 4.35 63.29
CA TYR A 68 -34.82 4.86 64.63
C TYR A 68 -34.02 3.96 65.58
N GLY A 69 -33.41 4.60 66.55
CA GLY A 69 -32.86 3.93 67.71
C GLY A 69 -33.93 3.68 68.80
N MET A 70 -33.51 2.93 69.79
CA MET A 70 -34.36 2.66 70.95
C MET A 70 -33.60 2.85 72.25
N ARG A 71 -34.24 3.51 73.21
CA ARG A 71 -33.80 3.52 74.59
C ARG A 71 -34.75 2.79 75.47
N SER A 72 -34.25 2.12 76.51
CA SER A 72 -35.05 1.36 77.47
C SER A 72 -34.87 1.90 78.89
N CYS A 73 -35.93 1.93 79.64
CA CYS A 73 -35.85 2.30 81.02
C CYS A 73 -35.32 1.11 81.86
N THR A 74 -34.29 1.34 82.62
CA THR A 74 -33.72 0.42 83.61
C THR A 74 -33.94 0.92 84.99
N PHE A 75 -33.45 0.17 86.01
CA PHE A 75 -33.49 0.65 87.43
C PHE A 75 -32.60 1.86 87.67
N ASP A 76 -31.67 2.15 86.79
CA ASP A 76 -30.73 3.27 86.83
C ASP A 76 -31.19 4.48 85.94
N GLY A 77 -32.43 4.41 85.38
CA GLY A 77 -32.93 5.41 84.49
C GLY A 77 -32.95 4.98 83.02
N TRP A 78 -33.09 5.94 82.14
CA TRP A 78 -33.09 5.69 80.68
C TRP A 78 -31.68 5.32 80.21
N SER A 79 -31.59 4.29 79.36
CA SER A 79 -30.38 3.92 78.64
C SER A 79 -30.04 4.96 77.56
N GLU A 80 -28.86 4.91 77.01
CA GLU A 80 -28.52 5.62 75.79
C GLU A 80 -29.38 5.13 74.61
N CYS A 81 -29.52 5.94 73.59
CA CYS A 81 -30.17 5.58 72.32
C CYS A 81 -29.28 4.64 71.55
N VAL A 82 -29.77 3.46 71.23
CA VAL A 82 -29.01 2.41 70.53
C VAL A 82 -29.70 2.05 69.24
N GLY A 83 -28.93 1.93 68.12
CA GLY A 83 -29.40 1.45 66.82
C GLY A 83 -30.02 2.53 65.94
N ALA A 84 -29.91 3.82 66.32
CA ALA A 84 -30.28 4.91 65.42
C ALA A 84 -29.23 5.05 64.32
N VAL A 85 -29.65 5.12 63.07
CA VAL A 85 -28.83 5.47 61.92
C VAL A 85 -29.42 6.76 61.32
N GLY A 86 -28.60 7.78 61.26
CA GLY A 86 -28.99 9.07 60.66
C GLY A 86 -28.54 9.20 59.21
N PRO A 87 -28.96 10.28 58.55
CA PRO A 87 -28.49 10.61 57.21
C PRO A 87 -26.97 10.84 57.23
N SER A 88 -26.29 10.34 56.25
CA SER A 88 -24.89 10.57 55.97
C SER A 88 -24.76 11.18 54.55
N GLU A 89 -23.52 11.48 54.18
CA GLU A 89 -23.24 11.90 52.81
C GLU A 89 -23.57 10.74 51.88
N GLU A 90 -24.18 11.07 50.73
CA GLU A 90 -24.60 10.08 49.72
C GLU A 90 -23.37 9.40 49.09
N LEU A 91 -23.45 8.11 48.92
CA LEU A 91 -22.43 7.31 48.19
C LEU A 91 -23.13 6.57 47.07
N CYS A 92 -22.39 6.33 46.00
CA CYS A 92 -22.90 5.49 44.91
C CYS A 92 -22.75 4.00 45.30
N ASP A 93 -23.70 3.47 46.09
CA ASP A 93 -23.69 2.10 46.58
C ASP A 93 -25.07 1.40 46.44
N GLY A 94 -25.99 2.05 45.81
CA GLY A 94 -27.36 1.55 45.63
C GLY A 94 -28.28 1.75 46.83
N LEU A 95 -27.86 2.56 47.82
CA LEU A 95 -28.63 2.87 49.02
C LEU A 95 -28.89 4.36 49.08
N ASP A 96 -29.99 4.74 49.74
CA ASP A 96 -30.29 6.13 50.09
C ASP A 96 -29.62 6.45 51.44
N ASN A 97 -28.35 6.91 51.37
CA ASN A 97 -27.55 7.15 52.56
C ASN A 97 -27.98 8.45 53.27
N ASN A 98 -28.41 9.46 52.54
CA ASN A 98 -28.84 10.74 53.09
C ASN A 98 -30.35 10.72 53.50
N CYS A 99 -31.05 9.65 53.19
CA CYS A 99 -32.41 9.37 53.58
C CYS A 99 -33.45 10.42 53.05
N ASN A 100 -33.18 11.00 51.91
CA ASN A 100 -34.07 11.98 51.28
C ASN A 100 -35.16 11.29 50.41
N GLY A 101 -35.09 9.99 50.20
CA GLY A 101 -36.03 9.19 49.43
C GLY A 101 -35.62 8.92 48.01
N ALA A 102 -34.46 9.41 47.57
CA ALA A 102 -33.83 9.12 46.31
C ALA A 102 -32.52 8.35 46.54
N ILE A 103 -32.26 7.34 45.70
CA ILE A 103 -31.04 6.51 45.79
C ILE A 103 -29.99 7.10 44.89
N ASP A 104 -28.75 7.21 45.38
CA ASP A 104 -27.57 7.62 44.61
C ASP A 104 -27.74 8.99 43.90
N ASP A 105 -28.54 9.94 44.46
CA ASP A 105 -28.92 11.15 43.75
C ASP A 105 -27.89 12.30 43.79
N THR A 106 -27.04 12.35 44.82
CA THR A 106 -26.02 13.40 45.01
C THR A 106 -24.82 12.84 45.77
N PHE A 107 -23.88 12.28 45.06
CA PHE A 107 -22.65 11.70 45.63
C PHE A 107 -21.41 12.58 45.34
N PRO A 108 -20.34 12.51 46.13
CA PRO A 108 -19.19 13.43 46.03
C PRO A 108 -18.46 13.42 44.69
N GLU A 109 -18.44 12.30 44.00
CA GLU A 109 -17.79 12.13 42.70
C GLU A 109 -18.67 12.59 41.52
N GLN A 110 -19.95 12.91 41.78
CA GLN A 110 -20.89 13.33 40.73
C GLN A 110 -20.38 14.55 39.99
N HIS A 111 -20.34 14.48 38.66
CA HIS A 111 -19.81 15.50 37.76
C HIS A 111 -18.27 15.73 37.83
N GLN A 112 -17.54 14.93 38.55
CA GLN A 112 -16.08 14.94 38.42
C GLN A 112 -15.67 14.39 37.06
N LEU A 113 -14.63 15.02 36.47
CA LEU A 113 -14.04 14.52 35.23
C LEU A 113 -13.33 13.20 35.50
N CYS A 114 -13.42 12.28 34.55
CA CYS A 114 -12.80 10.96 34.63
C CYS A 114 -12.29 10.50 33.27
N GLY A 115 -11.41 9.51 33.23
CA GLY A 115 -10.82 8.94 32.04
C GLY A 115 -9.47 8.34 32.33
N PHE A 116 -8.83 7.76 31.32
CA PHE A 116 -7.51 7.12 31.45
C PHE A 116 -6.34 8.04 31.08
N VAL A 117 -6.60 9.28 30.73
CA VAL A 117 -5.60 10.27 30.34
C VAL A 117 -5.30 11.22 31.47
N GLU A 118 -4.09 11.75 31.55
CA GLU A 118 -3.75 12.80 32.48
C GLU A 118 -4.51 14.09 32.11
N GLU A 119 -4.70 15.01 33.09
CA GLU A 119 -5.40 16.28 32.81
C GLU A 119 -4.78 17.08 31.66
N ALA A 120 -3.48 16.89 31.38
CA ALA A 120 -2.77 17.55 30.30
C ALA A 120 -3.20 17.07 28.90
N ASP A 121 -3.80 15.89 28.78
CA ASP A 121 -4.16 15.25 27.51
C ASP A 121 -5.63 15.51 27.13
N TYR A 122 -6.39 16.16 28.01
CA TYR A 122 -7.78 16.50 27.73
C TYR A 122 -7.91 17.52 26.61
N GLY A 123 -8.60 17.14 25.54
CA GLY A 123 -8.80 17.96 24.36
C GLY A 123 -7.65 17.93 23.37
N VAL A 124 -6.73 16.98 23.51
CA VAL A 124 -5.75 16.65 22.48
C VAL A 124 -6.36 15.57 21.59
N GLY A 125 -6.31 15.77 20.30
CA GLY A 125 -6.90 14.85 19.34
C GLY A 125 -8.39 14.59 19.57
N ILE A 126 -8.79 13.33 19.49
CA ILE A 126 -10.17 12.88 19.74
C ILE A 126 -10.47 12.65 21.22
N CYS A 127 -9.46 12.69 22.08
CA CYS A 127 -9.62 12.36 23.49
C CYS A 127 -10.44 13.40 24.25
N THR A 128 -11.45 12.93 24.92
CA THR A 128 -12.32 13.74 25.75
C THR A 128 -12.51 13.12 27.13
N PRO A 129 -12.49 13.92 28.21
CA PRO A 129 -12.84 13.41 29.53
C PRO A 129 -14.32 13.04 29.56
N GLY A 130 -14.61 12.00 30.30
CA GLY A 130 -15.97 11.67 30.70
C GLY A 130 -16.38 12.38 31.99
N VAL A 131 -17.58 12.13 32.46
CA VAL A 131 -18.10 12.58 33.77
C VAL A 131 -18.48 11.36 34.58
N MET A 132 -18.12 11.40 35.87
CA MET A 132 -18.53 10.34 36.80
C MET A 132 -20.05 10.32 36.96
N LYS A 133 -20.62 9.16 36.76
CA LYS A 133 -22.03 8.85 36.99
C LYS A 133 -22.19 7.61 37.83
N CYS A 134 -23.35 7.49 38.45
CA CYS A 134 -23.74 6.33 39.21
C CYS A 134 -24.88 5.57 38.49
N ASP A 135 -24.72 4.26 38.37
CA ASP A 135 -25.80 3.40 37.90
C ASP A 135 -25.83 2.12 38.74
N ASN A 136 -27.00 1.86 39.34
CA ASN A 136 -27.24 0.70 40.17
C ASN A 136 -26.19 0.45 41.26
N GLY A 137 -25.72 1.50 41.91
CA GLY A 137 -24.73 1.41 42.98
C GLY A 137 -23.28 1.23 42.52
N SER A 138 -23.00 1.53 41.26
CA SER A 138 -21.65 1.44 40.69
C SER A 138 -21.27 2.72 39.97
N LEU A 139 -20.13 3.29 40.35
CA LEU A 139 -19.56 4.42 39.66
C LEU A 139 -19.00 4.01 38.29
N TYR A 140 -19.29 4.78 37.26
CA TYR A 140 -18.69 4.62 35.93
C TYR A 140 -18.39 6.00 35.31
N CYS A 141 -17.47 6.00 34.36
CA CYS A 141 -17.10 7.19 33.60
C CYS A 141 -17.91 7.25 32.30
N ASP A 142 -18.81 8.21 32.22
CA ASP A 142 -19.71 8.36 31.06
C ASP A 142 -19.14 9.34 30.04
N GLY A 143 -19.14 8.94 28.76
CA GLY A 143 -18.76 9.81 27.64
C GLY A 143 -17.25 10.03 27.46
N HIS A 144 -16.42 9.31 28.14
CA HIS A 144 -14.96 9.38 27.96
C HIS A 144 -14.54 8.71 26.64
N VAL A 145 -13.62 9.37 25.92
CA VAL A 145 -12.91 8.82 24.76
C VAL A 145 -11.42 8.85 25.11
N GLY A 146 -10.82 7.68 25.21
CA GLY A 146 -9.39 7.52 25.50
C GLY A 146 -8.56 7.27 24.23
N PRO A 147 -7.22 7.25 24.36
CA PRO A 147 -6.33 7.01 23.24
C PRO A 147 -6.52 5.61 22.66
N SER A 148 -6.40 5.52 21.34
CA SER A 148 -6.41 4.27 20.58
C SER A 148 -5.23 4.23 19.60
N GLU A 149 -5.03 3.13 18.90
CA GLU A 149 -4.02 3.07 17.84
C GLU A 149 -4.40 4.02 16.70
N GLU A 150 -3.37 4.66 16.12
CA GLU A 150 -3.55 5.55 14.97
C GLU A 150 -4.15 4.82 13.75
N ILE A 151 -5.11 5.47 13.11
CA ILE A 151 -5.66 5.08 11.82
C ILE A 151 -5.61 6.28 10.88
N CYS A 152 -5.52 6.03 9.56
CA CYS A 152 -5.46 7.11 8.58
C CYS A 152 -6.83 7.77 8.39
N ASP A 153 -7.17 8.73 9.23
CA ASP A 153 -8.46 9.44 9.19
C ASP A 153 -8.34 10.97 9.43
N GLY A 154 -7.12 11.47 9.58
CA GLY A 154 -6.86 12.88 9.84
C GLY A 154 -7.12 13.32 11.27
N LEU A 155 -7.27 12.36 12.19
CA LEU A 155 -7.46 12.63 13.61
C LEU A 155 -6.26 12.11 14.40
N ASP A 156 -5.99 12.72 15.51
CA ASP A 156 -5.04 12.24 16.50
C ASP A 156 -5.77 11.24 17.40
N ASN A 157 -5.68 9.96 17.06
CA ASN A 157 -6.42 8.90 17.76
C ASN A 157 -5.74 8.48 19.06
N ASN A 158 -4.41 8.59 19.15
CA ASN A 158 -3.66 8.21 20.34
C ASN A 158 -3.47 9.40 21.30
N CYS A 159 -3.86 10.61 20.87
CA CYS A 159 -3.90 11.82 21.67
C CYS A 159 -2.50 12.28 22.15
N ASP A 160 -1.46 12.08 21.36
CA ASP A 160 -0.11 12.53 21.66
C ASP A 160 0.23 13.90 21.09
N GLY A 161 -0.70 14.50 20.34
CA GLY A 161 -0.57 15.83 19.70
C GLY A 161 -0.09 15.78 18.26
N SER A 162 0.14 14.59 17.71
CA SER A 162 0.43 14.37 16.30
C SER A 162 -0.82 13.77 15.63
N VAL A 163 -0.87 13.79 14.29
CA VAL A 163 -2.01 13.24 13.51
C VAL A 163 -1.46 12.19 12.59
N ASP A 164 -2.04 10.98 12.62
CA ASP A 164 -1.68 9.85 11.75
C ASP A 164 -0.19 9.45 11.83
N GLU A 165 0.54 9.76 12.90
CA GLU A 165 1.94 9.35 12.99
C GLU A 165 2.06 7.83 13.13
N GLY A 166 3.10 7.27 12.54
CA GLY A 166 3.33 5.83 12.49
C GLY A 166 2.50 5.09 11.43
N VAL A 167 1.37 5.66 10.97
CA VAL A 167 0.56 5.12 9.85
C VAL A 167 0.77 5.87 8.54
N ALA A 168 1.20 7.12 8.60
CA ALA A 168 1.58 7.90 7.43
C ALA A 168 2.68 7.20 6.63
N ASN A 169 2.51 7.07 5.30
CA ASN A 169 3.39 6.38 4.36
C ASN A 169 3.67 4.87 4.65
N THR A 170 3.03 4.28 5.65
CA THR A 170 3.18 2.85 5.98
C THR A 170 1.91 2.07 5.71
N THR A 171 0.75 2.67 5.93
CA THR A 171 -0.55 2.09 5.59
C THR A 171 -0.90 2.44 4.15
N ALA A 172 -1.21 1.43 3.34
CA ALA A 172 -1.51 1.58 1.93
C ALA A 172 -2.77 0.81 1.53
N ILE A 173 -3.51 1.37 0.59
CA ILE A 173 -4.63 0.69 -0.06
C ILE A 173 -4.32 0.45 -1.54
N VAL A 174 -4.83 -0.65 -2.08
CA VAL A 174 -4.76 -0.94 -3.51
C VAL A 174 -5.62 0.06 -4.27
N CYS A 175 -5.10 0.59 -5.36
CA CYS A 175 -5.79 1.54 -6.23
C CYS A 175 -5.56 1.23 -7.70
N TYR A 176 -6.45 1.71 -8.53
CA TYR A 176 -6.32 1.66 -9.99
C TYR A 176 -7.18 2.76 -10.61
N GLU A 177 -6.62 3.54 -11.53
CA GLU A 177 -7.30 4.69 -12.15
C GLU A 177 -7.64 4.44 -13.63
N GLY A 178 -7.34 3.24 -14.12
CA GLY A 178 -7.70 2.82 -15.48
C GLY A 178 -9.19 2.50 -15.62
N PRO A 179 -9.64 2.30 -16.86
CA PRO A 179 -11.01 1.91 -17.16
C PRO A 179 -11.44 0.61 -16.47
N ASP A 180 -12.73 0.47 -16.20
CA ASP A 180 -13.30 -0.75 -15.64
C ASP A 180 -13.01 -1.95 -16.54
N GLY A 181 -12.48 -3.02 -15.95
CA GLY A 181 -12.19 -4.27 -16.64
C GLY A 181 -10.77 -4.40 -17.19
N THR A 182 -9.95 -3.34 -17.15
CA THR A 182 -8.55 -3.39 -17.62
C THR A 182 -7.56 -3.77 -16.53
N MET A 183 -7.93 -3.67 -15.25
CA MET A 183 -7.06 -4.05 -14.13
C MET A 183 -6.70 -5.54 -14.18
N ALA A 184 -5.41 -5.86 -14.18
CA ALA A 184 -4.83 -7.20 -14.27
C ALA A 184 -5.13 -7.91 -15.61
N VAL A 185 -5.33 -7.14 -16.68
CA VAL A 185 -5.37 -7.62 -18.06
C VAL A 185 -4.11 -7.09 -18.73
N GLY A 186 -3.44 -7.92 -19.55
CA GLY A 186 -2.19 -7.57 -20.22
C GLY A 186 -1.15 -7.01 -19.26
N GLU A 187 -0.59 -5.87 -19.62
CA GLU A 187 0.41 -5.16 -18.82
C GLU A 187 -0.18 -4.35 -17.67
N CYS A 188 -1.50 -4.14 -17.65
CA CYS A 188 -2.14 -3.30 -16.65
C CYS A 188 -2.13 -3.92 -15.26
N ARG A 189 -1.77 -3.12 -14.27
CA ARG A 189 -1.74 -3.55 -12.87
C ARG A 189 -2.11 -2.43 -11.91
N ALA A 190 -2.67 -2.85 -10.79
CA ALA A 190 -2.95 -1.96 -9.68
C ALA A 190 -1.66 -1.41 -9.06
N GLY A 191 -1.76 -0.21 -8.53
CA GLY A 191 -0.77 0.41 -7.65
C GLY A 191 -1.24 0.45 -6.21
N VAL A 192 -0.60 1.31 -5.43
CA VAL A 192 -0.93 1.55 -4.03
C VAL A 192 -0.99 3.06 -3.75
N ARG A 193 -1.93 3.45 -2.89
CA ARG A 193 -1.97 4.79 -2.30
C ARG A 193 -1.60 4.68 -0.84
N TYR A 194 -0.67 5.51 -0.42
CA TYR A 194 -0.26 5.60 0.96
C TYR A 194 -1.09 6.62 1.71
N CYS A 195 -1.21 6.42 3.02
CA CYS A 195 -1.82 7.41 3.91
C CYS A 195 -1.03 8.73 3.88
N GLN A 196 -1.71 9.82 3.52
CA GLN A 196 -1.17 11.18 3.51
C GLN A 196 -2.25 12.16 3.93
N ASP A 197 -1.91 13.09 4.82
CA ASP A 197 -2.81 14.18 5.28
C ASP A 197 -4.22 13.69 5.70
N GLY A 198 -4.29 12.55 6.36
CA GLY A 198 -5.55 12.00 6.88
C GLY A 198 -6.40 11.23 5.87
N GLY A 199 -5.83 10.82 4.75
CA GLY A 199 -6.58 10.10 3.73
C GLY A 199 -5.71 9.35 2.73
N PHE A 200 -6.36 8.75 1.75
CA PHE A 200 -5.74 8.03 0.65
C PHE A 200 -5.99 8.74 -0.69
N ASP A 201 -5.90 10.08 -0.70
CA ASP A 201 -6.17 10.91 -1.87
C ASP A 201 -4.92 11.17 -2.73
N GLY A 202 -3.77 10.64 -2.31
CA GLY A 202 -2.51 10.75 -3.05
C GLY A 202 -2.51 9.99 -4.39
N PRO A 203 -1.40 10.07 -5.15
CA PRO A 203 -1.27 9.34 -6.41
C PRO A 203 -1.35 7.83 -6.20
N CYS A 204 -1.77 7.12 -7.23
CA CYS A 204 -1.76 5.65 -7.26
C CYS A 204 -0.38 5.18 -7.73
N ASP A 205 0.54 4.95 -6.78
CA ASP A 205 1.94 4.66 -7.10
C ASP A 205 2.12 3.23 -7.64
N GLY A 206 2.85 3.11 -8.74
CA GLY A 206 3.20 1.83 -9.34
C GLY A 206 2.08 1.16 -10.14
N GLN A 207 0.95 1.84 -10.39
CA GLN A 207 -0.04 1.35 -11.34
C GLN A 207 0.49 1.42 -12.76
N ILE A 208 0.06 0.50 -13.61
CA ILE A 208 0.22 0.58 -15.06
C ILE A 208 -1.17 0.71 -15.67
N LEU A 209 -1.35 1.77 -16.42
CA LEU A 209 -2.61 2.09 -17.10
C LEU A 209 -2.56 1.67 -18.57
N PRO A 210 -3.71 1.44 -19.21
CA PRO A 210 -3.76 1.19 -20.64
C PRO A 210 -3.11 2.33 -21.45
N VAL A 211 -2.29 1.96 -22.40
CA VAL A 211 -1.73 2.85 -23.41
C VAL A 211 -2.08 2.31 -24.79
N GLN A 212 -1.84 3.08 -25.83
CA GLN A 212 -2.03 2.58 -27.17
C GLN A 212 -1.10 1.38 -27.42
N GLU A 213 -1.60 0.38 -28.16
CA GLU A 213 -0.82 -0.78 -28.55
C GLU A 213 0.49 -0.39 -29.25
N ILE A 214 1.55 -1.11 -28.88
CA ILE A 214 2.83 -1.14 -29.57
C ILE A 214 3.17 -2.59 -29.89
N CYS A 215 3.86 -2.81 -31.01
CA CYS A 215 4.15 -4.18 -31.47
C CYS A 215 5.27 -4.80 -30.63
N ASP A 216 4.95 -5.37 -29.47
CA ASP A 216 5.93 -5.94 -28.53
C ASP A 216 5.51 -7.28 -27.90
N ASN A 217 4.45 -7.91 -28.44
CA ASN A 217 3.79 -9.11 -27.94
C ASN A 217 3.14 -8.96 -26.56
N LEU A 218 2.85 -7.76 -26.15
CA LEU A 218 2.13 -7.47 -24.92
C LEU A 218 0.79 -6.84 -25.26
N ASP A 219 -0.16 -7.00 -24.38
CA ASP A 219 -1.45 -6.32 -24.41
C ASP A 219 -1.29 -4.99 -23.65
N ASN A 220 -0.95 -3.94 -24.37
CA ASN A 220 -0.63 -2.63 -23.78
C ASN A 220 -1.89 -1.82 -23.46
N ASP A 221 -2.97 -1.98 -24.23
CA ASP A 221 -4.24 -1.29 -23.98
C ASP A 221 -5.17 -2.05 -23.04
N CYS A 222 -4.74 -3.27 -22.67
CA CYS A 222 -5.39 -4.09 -21.67
C CYS A 222 -6.84 -4.48 -22.02
N ASN A 223 -7.09 -4.70 -23.29
CA ASN A 223 -8.39 -5.14 -23.76
C ASN A 223 -8.52 -6.68 -23.82
N GLY A 224 -7.40 -7.42 -23.64
CA GLY A 224 -7.31 -8.87 -23.64
C GLY A 224 -6.87 -9.47 -24.99
N GLU A 225 -6.60 -8.65 -25.99
CA GLU A 225 -5.97 -9.02 -27.25
C GLU A 225 -4.53 -8.47 -27.25
N VAL A 226 -3.62 -9.12 -27.95
CA VAL A 226 -2.19 -8.77 -28.00
C VAL A 226 -1.88 -8.21 -29.36
N ASP A 227 -1.27 -7.02 -29.42
CA ASP A 227 -0.87 -6.36 -30.67
C ASP A 227 -2.01 -6.27 -31.69
N GLU A 228 -3.26 -6.10 -31.28
CA GLU A 228 -4.35 -5.97 -32.26
C GLU A 228 -4.22 -4.67 -33.06
N GLY A 229 -4.45 -4.81 -34.34
CA GLY A 229 -4.23 -3.73 -35.30
C GLY A 229 -2.84 -3.72 -35.91
N PHE A 230 -1.92 -4.55 -35.40
CA PHE A 230 -0.60 -4.76 -35.98
C PHE A 230 -0.50 -6.09 -36.74
N ASP A 231 0.54 -6.19 -37.57
CA ASP A 231 0.88 -7.43 -38.25
C ASP A 231 1.68 -8.34 -37.30
N THR A 232 1.01 -9.31 -36.71
CA THR A 232 1.62 -10.27 -35.77
C THR A 232 2.44 -11.37 -36.46
N ARG A 233 2.60 -11.30 -37.78
CA ARG A 233 3.53 -12.19 -38.49
C ARG A 233 4.94 -11.91 -38.02
N GLY A 234 5.70 -12.96 -37.70
CA GLY A 234 7.14 -12.80 -37.37
C GLY A 234 7.89 -12.10 -38.48
N VAL A 235 8.92 -11.38 -38.16
CA VAL A 235 9.77 -10.66 -39.10
C VAL A 235 11.14 -11.34 -39.21
N ASP A 236 11.54 -11.71 -40.41
CA ASP A 236 12.88 -12.23 -40.70
C ASP A 236 13.69 -11.13 -41.42
N ILE A 237 14.75 -10.65 -40.77
CA ILE A 237 15.60 -9.56 -41.26
C ILE A 237 16.98 -10.07 -41.58
N VAL A 238 17.47 -9.81 -42.77
CA VAL A 238 18.87 -10.04 -43.14
C VAL A 238 19.58 -8.69 -43.25
N PHE A 239 20.55 -8.47 -42.39
CA PHE A 239 21.49 -7.38 -42.54
C PHE A 239 22.59 -7.79 -43.52
N ILE A 240 22.88 -6.96 -44.51
CA ILE A 240 24.01 -7.07 -45.44
C ILE A 240 24.90 -5.86 -45.17
N ILE A 241 26.04 -6.08 -44.55
CA ILE A 241 26.92 -5.02 -44.07
C ILE A 241 28.23 -5.01 -44.84
N ASP A 242 28.55 -3.85 -45.38
CA ASP A 242 29.87 -3.59 -45.95
C ASP A 242 30.92 -3.52 -44.84
N ILE A 243 31.98 -4.32 -44.96
CA ILE A 243 33.09 -4.34 -44.01
C ILE A 243 34.40 -3.83 -44.62
N SER A 244 34.31 -3.13 -45.77
CA SER A 244 35.46 -2.50 -46.42
C SER A 244 36.04 -1.37 -45.56
N GLY A 245 37.31 -1.03 -45.81
CA GLY A 245 38.01 0.02 -45.05
C GLY A 245 37.46 1.42 -45.30
N SER A 246 36.77 1.65 -46.42
CA SER A 246 36.09 2.92 -46.73
C SER A 246 34.90 3.17 -45.81
N PHE A 247 34.24 2.11 -45.28
CA PHE A 247 33.04 2.16 -44.42
C PHE A 247 33.36 2.12 -42.91
N GLU A 248 34.64 2.35 -42.49
CA GLU A 248 35.10 2.16 -41.12
C GLU A 248 34.36 3.07 -40.10
N ASP A 249 34.16 4.34 -40.46
CA ASP A 249 33.53 5.32 -39.55
C ASP A 249 32.04 5.04 -39.39
N GLU A 250 31.36 4.61 -40.45
CA GLU A 250 29.95 4.34 -40.49
C GLU A 250 29.59 3.02 -39.79
N ILE A 251 30.35 1.95 -40.03
CA ILE A 251 30.02 0.63 -39.45
C ILE A 251 30.06 0.64 -37.93
N THR A 252 30.97 1.38 -37.31
CA THR A 252 31.01 1.51 -35.87
C THR A 252 29.71 2.16 -35.33
N SER A 253 29.29 3.25 -35.99
CA SER A 253 28.05 3.95 -35.62
C SER A 253 26.79 3.11 -35.88
N MET A 254 26.81 2.30 -36.93
CA MET A 254 25.71 1.37 -37.25
C MET A 254 25.59 0.26 -36.21
N ILE A 255 26.67 -0.40 -35.84
CA ILE A 255 26.68 -1.41 -34.79
C ILE A 255 26.17 -0.82 -33.48
N GLN A 256 26.68 0.37 -33.10
CA GLN A 256 26.23 1.07 -31.89
C GLN A 256 24.77 1.51 -31.95
N GLY A 257 24.24 1.83 -33.14
CA GLY A 257 22.84 2.21 -33.34
C GLY A 257 21.89 1.02 -33.33
N ILE A 258 22.32 -0.13 -33.87
CA ILE A 258 21.53 -1.37 -33.90
C ILE A 258 21.46 -2.02 -32.51
N THR A 259 22.58 -2.04 -31.76
CA THR A 259 22.70 -2.74 -30.49
C THR A 259 21.55 -2.47 -29.50
N PRO A 260 21.18 -1.21 -29.20
CA PRO A 260 20.07 -0.96 -28.25
C PRO A 260 18.70 -1.40 -28.80
N LEU A 261 18.53 -1.52 -30.14
CA LEU A 261 17.30 -2.00 -30.72
C LEU A 261 17.10 -3.51 -30.55
N LEU A 262 18.18 -4.26 -30.41
CA LEU A 262 18.09 -5.71 -30.19
C LEU A 262 17.56 -6.05 -28.79
N ASP A 263 17.63 -5.10 -27.85
CA ASP A 263 17.02 -5.22 -26.50
C ASP A 263 15.63 -4.56 -26.43
N ASP A 264 15.17 -3.92 -27.54
CA ASP A 264 13.86 -3.28 -27.57
C ASP A 264 12.75 -4.35 -27.71
N PRO A 265 11.66 -4.28 -26.94
CA PRO A 265 10.53 -5.20 -27.04
C PRO A 265 9.97 -5.40 -28.46
N ILE A 266 10.03 -4.38 -29.32
CA ILE A 266 9.62 -4.45 -30.72
C ILE A 266 10.29 -5.58 -31.51
N THR A 267 11.49 -6.00 -31.10
CA THR A 267 12.24 -7.07 -31.78
C THR A 267 11.95 -8.47 -31.26
N SER A 268 11.04 -8.60 -30.29
CA SER A 268 10.71 -9.90 -29.67
C SER A 268 10.24 -10.99 -30.63
N ASN A 269 9.60 -10.59 -31.74
CA ASN A 269 9.14 -11.46 -32.85
C ASN A 269 10.10 -11.48 -34.03
N PHE A 270 11.25 -10.82 -33.96
CA PHE A 270 12.18 -10.71 -35.07
C PHE A 270 13.26 -11.78 -35.00
N ARG A 271 13.69 -12.24 -36.16
CA ARG A 271 14.86 -13.08 -36.31
C ARG A 271 15.83 -12.41 -37.26
N PHE A 272 17.11 -12.51 -36.95
CA PHE A 272 18.15 -11.77 -37.65
C PHE A 272 19.17 -12.69 -38.30
N GLY A 273 19.50 -12.39 -39.54
CA GLY A 273 20.58 -13.01 -40.30
C GLY A 273 21.64 -11.98 -40.68
N LEU A 274 22.88 -12.38 -40.88
CA LEU A 274 23.97 -11.51 -41.22
C LEU A 274 24.73 -12.01 -42.42
N VAL A 275 24.93 -11.12 -43.39
CA VAL A 275 25.85 -11.24 -44.53
C VAL A 275 26.86 -10.10 -44.46
N VAL A 276 28.08 -10.35 -44.76
CA VAL A 276 29.10 -9.31 -44.93
C VAL A 276 29.59 -9.26 -46.40
N ILE A 277 29.82 -8.05 -46.90
CA ILE A 277 30.40 -7.78 -48.22
C ILE A 277 31.73 -6.99 -48.07
N GLY A 278 32.52 -6.82 -49.14
CA GLY A 278 33.80 -6.09 -49.11
C GLY A 278 34.97 -6.92 -48.59
N LYS A 279 34.88 -8.25 -48.59
CA LYS A 279 36.02 -9.14 -48.21
C LYS A 279 37.13 -9.16 -49.25
N GLN A 280 38.37 -9.09 -48.79
CA GLN A 280 39.57 -9.22 -49.65
C GLN A 280 39.83 -10.67 -50.09
N ASP A 281 40.35 -10.84 -51.30
CA ASP A 281 40.68 -12.14 -51.88
C ASP A 281 41.70 -12.95 -51.08
N GLY A 282 41.30 -14.03 -50.47
CA GLY A 282 42.11 -14.94 -49.65
C GLY A 282 42.05 -16.42 -50.03
N GLY A 283 41.70 -16.79 -51.29
CA GLY A 283 41.74 -18.22 -51.69
C GLY A 283 40.54 -18.72 -52.52
N ALA A 284 40.70 -19.83 -53.19
CA ALA A 284 39.71 -20.40 -54.12
C ALA A 284 38.51 -21.01 -53.37
N TYR A 285 37.33 -20.43 -53.55
CA TYR A 285 36.06 -21.07 -53.20
C TYR A 285 35.26 -21.47 -54.44
N ALA A 286 34.49 -22.49 -54.32
CA ALA A 286 33.61 -22.93 -55.40
C ALA A 286 32.31 -22.11 -55.42
N PRO A 287 31.74 -21.79 -56.55
CA PRO A 287 30.41 -21.18 -56.64
C PRO A 287 29.38 -22.01 -55.85
N PRO A 288 28.41 -21.43 -55.17
CA PRO A 288 27.85 -20.05 -55.35
C PRO A 288 28.38 -19.01 -54.40
N ILE A 289 29.31 -19.28 -53.49
CA ILE A 289 29.78 -18.32 -52.49
C ILE A 289 30.89 -17.47 -53.11
N SER A 290 30.68 -16.14 -53.17
CA SER A 290 31.66 -15.18 -53.64
C SER A 290 32.77 -15.00 -52.61
N ARG A 291 34.01 -14.75 -53.10
CA ARG A 291 35.16 -14.37 -52.24
C ARG A 291 34.93 -13.02 -51.54
N HIS A 292 34.02 -12.21 -52.05
CA HIS A 292 33.77 -10.85 -51.62
C HIS A 292 32.55 -10.71 -50.71
N SER A 293 31.82 -11.80 -50.44
CA SER A 293 30.68 -11.82 -49.51
C SER A 293 30.52 -13.15 -48.80
N GLU A 294 30.05 -13.15 -47.60
CA GLU A 294 29.89 -14.33 -46.74
C GLU A 294 28.62 -14.20 -45.87
N MET A 295 27.83 -15.28 -45.82
CA MET A 295 26.83 -15.42 -44.78
C MET A 295 27.50 -15.75 -43.46
N VAL A 296 27.41 -14.84 -42.49
CA VAL A 296 28.03 -14.97 -41.15
C VAL A 296 27.13 -15.83 -40.24
N THR A 297 25.84 -15.57 -40.22
CA THR A 297 24.88 -16.37 -39.50
C THR A 297 23.54 -16.46 -40.24
N ASN A 298 22.82 -17.58 -40.03
CA ASN A 298 21.43 -17.73 -40.43
C ASN A 298 20.52 -17.00 -39.41
N PHE A 299 19.21 -17.13 -39.52
CA PHE A 299 18.28 -16.48 -38.60
C PHE A 299 18.44 -16.97 -37.16
N VAL A 300 18.73 -16.03 -36.27
CA VAL A 300 18.88 -16.19 -34.85
C VAL A 300 18.08 -15.11 -34.11
N PRO A 301 17.71 -15.29 -32.82
CA PRO A 301 17.13 -14.26 -32.02
C PRO A 301 18.06 -13.05 -31.80
N ALA A 302 17.51 -11.92 -31.37
CA ALA A 302 18.25 -10.68 -31.20
C ALA A 302 19.48 -10.79 -30.29
N ASP A 303 19.36 -11.48 -29.16
CA ASP A 303 20.44 -11.68 -28.19
C ASP A 303 21.60 -12.52 -28.73
N GLU A 304 21.33 -13.48 -29.59
CA GLU A 304 22.35 -14.25 -30.28
C GLU A 304 22.96 -13.47 -31.46
N PHE A 305 22.15 -12.68 -32.19
CA PHE A 305 22.59 -11.86 -33.31
C PHE A 305 23.64 -10.83 -32.92
N LEU A 306 23.50 -10.21 -31.75
CA LEU A 306 24.44 -9.21 -31.22
C LEU A 306 25.86 -9.76 -31.15
N GLN A 307 26.06 -11.02 -30.80
CA GLN A 307 27.38 -11.64 -30.72
C GLN A 307 28.05 -11.73 -32.09
N TYR A 308 27.29 -12.00 -33.16
CA TYR A 308 27.83 -12.03 -34.52
C TYR A 308 28.10 -10.64 -35.04
N LEU A 309 27.27 -9.67 -34.72
CA LEU A 309 27.41 -8.26 -35.10
C LEU A 309 28.68 -7.66 -34.46
N GLU A 310 28.89 -7.86 -33.17
CA GLU A 310 30.06 -7.40 -32.44
C GLU A 310 31.38 -8.10 -32.88
N ALA A 311 31.28 -9.35 -33.33
CA ALA A 311 32.41 -10.10 -33.86
C ALA A 311 32.82 -9.69 -35.29
N THR A 312 31.96 -8.87 -35.94
CA THR A 312 32.22 -8.41 -37.31
C THR A 312 33.46 -7.48 -37.30
N GLN A 313 34.47 -7.86 -38.05
CA GLN A 313 35.73 -7.12 -38.16
C GLN A 313 35.87 -6.45 -39.50
N LEU A 314 36.34 -5.23 -39.49
CA LEU A 314 36.71 -4.49 -40.70
C LEU A 314 37.83 -5.16 -41.46
N MET A 315 37.75 -5.11 -42.78
CA MET A 315 38.81 -5.52 -43.70
C MET A 315 39.42 -4.26 -44.34
N PRO A 316 40.58 -3.81 -43.89
CA PRO A 316 41.14 -2.50 -44.29
C PRO A 316 41.46 -2.35 -45.79
N ASP A 317 41.60 -3.45 -46.52
CA ASP A 317 41.84 -3.44 -47.97
C ASP A 317 40.69 -4.17 -48.70
N GLY A 318 39.48 -3.59 -48.65
CA GLY A 318 38.29 -4.15 -49.28
C GLY A 318 38.43 -4.34 -50.79
N GLY A 319 37.79 -5.38 -51.26
CA GLY A 319 37.72 -5.70 -52.69
C GLY A 319 36.41 -5.13 -53.29
N ILE A 320 35.90 -5.81 -54.31
CA ILE A 320 34.58 -5.51 -54.86
C ILE A 320 33.50 -5.79 -53.81
N GLU A 321 32.57 -4.87 -53.64
CA GLU A 321 31.40 -4.98 -52.74
C GLU A 321 30.14 -5.38 -53.54
N PRO A 322 29.89 -6.70 -53.72
CA PRO A 322 28.85 -7.18 -54.61
C PRO A 322 27.46 -7.07 -53.95
N SER A 323 27.02 -5.87 -53.70
CA SER A 323 25.76 -5.54 -53.05
C SER A 323 24.54 -6.15 -53.77
N ILE A 324 24.51 -6.06 -55.11
CA ILE A 324 23.46 -6.63 -55.94
C ILE A 324 23.38 -8.15 -55.76
N ASP A 325 24.52 -8.83 -55.85
CA ASP A 325 24.61 -10.30 -55.74
C ASP A 325 24.27 -10.74 -54.33
N ALA A 326 24.75 -10.05 -53.30
CA ALA A 326 24.51 -10.39 -51.91
C ALA A 326 23.01 -10.33 -51.56
N VAL A 327 22.31 -9.26 -52.06
CA VAL A 327 20.85 -9.14 -51.88
C VAL A 327 20.13 -10.28 -52.61
N LEU A 328 20.46 -10.53 -53.89
CA LEU A 328 19.83 -11.64 -54.67
C LEU A 328 20.09 -13.02 -54.00
N TRP A 329 21.31 -13.28 -53.59
CA TRP A 329 21.64 -14.59 -52.98
C TRP A 329 21.00 -14.79 -51.62
N SER A 330 20.67 -13.73 -50.90
CA SER A 330 19.88 -13.80 -49.68
C SER A 330 18.42 -14.18 -49.95
N MET A 331 17.88 -13.85 -51.12
CA MET A 331 16.50 -14.12 -51.50
C MET A 331 16.32 -15.45 -52.24
N ASP A 332 17.27 -15.85 -53.11
CA ASP A 332 17.14 -16.92 -54.07
C ASP A 332 17.63 -18.31 -53.55
N GLY A 333 18.10 -18.35 -52.30
CA GLY A 333 18.60 -19.58 -51.68
C GLY A 333 20.06 -19.91 -51.94
N ASN A 334 20.82 -19.05 -52.63
CA ASN A 334 22.27 -19.19 -52.74
C ASN A 334 22.97 -19.01 -51.37
N TYR A 335 22.46 -18.07 -50.52
CA TYR A 335 22.64 -18.15 -49.08
C TYR A 335 21.48 -18.97 -48.50
N PRO A 336 21.73 -20.04 -47.74
CA PRO A 336 20.69 -20.96 -47.29
C PRO A 336 19.91 -20.38 -46.07
N PHE A 337 19.36 -19.16 -46.20
CA PHE A 337 18.49 -18.59 -45.19
C PHE A 337 17.19 -19.40 -45.05
N ALA A 338 16.87 -19.79 -43.83
CA ALA A 338 15.63 -20.52 -43.50
C ALA A 338 14.51 -19.51 -43.19
N TRP A 339 14.03 -18.81 -44.25
CA TRP A 339 12.91 -17.87 -44.15
C TRP A 339 11.66 -18.54 -43.58
N THR A 340 11.04 -17.93 -42.58
CA THR A 340 9.82 -18.46 -41.98
C THR A 340 8.65 -18.37 -42.98
N PRO A 341 7.91 -19.43 -43.23
CA PRO A 341 6.69 -19.34 -44.03
C PRO A 341 5.67 -18.40 -43.41
N GLY A 342 5.30 -17.34 -44.12
CA GLY A 342 4.32 -16.37 -43.67
C GLY A 342 4.90 -15.17 -42.92
N SER A 343 6.21 -15.17 -42.59
CA SER A 343 6.85 -13.96 -42.03
C SER A 343 6.98 -12.84 -43.06
N GLN A 344 7.10 -11.62 -42.57
CA GLN A 344 7.64 -10.51 -43.36
C GLN A 344 9.14 -10.79 -43.61
N LYS A 345 9.58 -10.55 -44.83
CA LYS A 345 10.93 -10.82 -45.27
C LYS A 345 11.65 -9.53 -45.62
N VAL A 346 12.63 -9.18 -44.82
CA VAL A 346 13.28 -7.87 -44.89
C VAL A 346 14.77 -8.02 -45.16
N ILE A 347 15.31 -7.18 -46.03
CA ILE A 347 16.74 -7.05 -46.26
C ILE A 347 17.15 -5.60 -46.01
N ILE A 348 18.14 -5.40 -45.18
CA ILE A 348 18.74 -4.10 -44.87
C ILE A 348 20.17 -4.13 -45.38
N LEU A 349 20.45 -3.44 -46.46
CA LEU A 349 21.77 -3.28 -47.03
C LEU A 349 22.43 -1.98 -46.54
N MET A 350 23.70 -2.10 -46.11
CA MET A 350 24.49 -0.99 -45.60
C MET A 350 25.85 -0.94 -46.30
N THR A 351 26.10 0.13 -47.09
CA THR A 351 27.31 0.29 -47.88
C THR A 351 27.59 1.77 -48.18
N ASP A 352 28.83 2.16 -48.41
CA ASP A 352 29.25 3.48 -48.89
C ASP A 352 29.53 3.49 -50.40
N GLU A 353 29.36 2.36 -51.09
CA GLU A 353 29.63 2.19 -52.49
C GLU A 353 28.38 2.22 -53.36
N ILE A 354 28.56 2.36 -54.66
CA ILE A 354 27.50 2.20 -55.68
C ILE A 354 27.04 0.74 -55.77
N ALA A 355 25.87 0.51 -56.30
CA ALA A 355 25.34 -0.84 -56.55
C ALA A 355 26.31 -1.62 -57.49
N GLN A 356 26.94 -2.64 -56.97
CA GLN A 356 27.98 -3.45 -57.66
C GLN A 356 27.52 -4.90 -57.81
N THR A 357 28.01 -5.55 -58.87
CA THR A 357 27.78 -6.96 -59.16
C THR A 357 29.03 -7.64 -59.71
N ILE A 358 29.22 -8.89 -59.36
CA ILE A 358 30.26 -9.76 -59.93
C ILE A 358 29.71 -10.82 -60.89
N THR A 359 28.37 -11.02 -60.87
CA THR A 359 27.70 -12.00 -61.75
C THR A 359 27.02 -11.36 -62.96
N GLY A 360 27.03 -10.02 -63.06
CA GLY A 360 26.39 -9.27 -64.12
C GLY A 360 24.89 -9.06 -63.93
N GLN A 361 24.37 -9.31 -62.74
CA GLN A 361 23.02 -8.98 -62.33
C GLN A 361 22.83 -7.46 -62.21
N ASN A 362 21.60 -6.99 -62.11
CA ASN A 362 21.31 -5.57 -61.96
C ASN A 362 20.19 -5.32 -60.95
N VAL A 363 20.03 -4.08 -60.51
CA VAL A 363 19.06 -3.65 -59.51
C VAL A 363 17.60 -3.92 -59.94
N ALA A 364 17.29 -3.91 -61.26
CA ALA A 364 15.96 -4.23 -61.74
C ALA A 364 15.61 -5.71 -61.53
N GLN A 365 16.61 -6.61 -61.64
CA GLN A 365 16.38 -8.03 -61.33
C GLN A 365 16.19 -8.28 -59.84
N VAL A 366 16.90 -7.55 -58.98
CA VAL A 366 16.66 -7.54 -57.51
C VAL A 366 15.21 -7.13 -57.22
N ASN A 367 14.79 -6.03 -57.77
CA ASN A 367 13.44 -5.52 -57.57
C ASN A 367 12.36 -6.51 -58.08
N ALA A 368 12.55 -7.09 -59.28
CA ALA A 368 11.60 -8.08 -59.80
C ALA A 368 11.51 -9.29 -58.88
N HIS A 369 12.65 -9.83 -58.41
CA HIS A 369 12.68 -10.98 -57.50
C HIS A 369 12.07 -10.65 -56.13
N ALA A 370 12.37 -9.50 -55.58
CA ALA A 370 11.82 -9.03 -54.31
C ALA A 370 10.29 -8.88 -54.39
N THR A 371 9.77 -8.31 -55.50
CA THR A 371 8.34 -8.15 -55.72
C THR A 371 7.62 -9.50 -55.85
N ASP A 372 8.18 -10.44 -56.63
CA ASP A 372 7.60 -11.75 -56.86
C ASP A 372 7.52 -12.62 -55.62
N HIS A 373 8.41 -12.41 -54.65
CA HIS A 373 8.54 -13.25 -53.45
C HIS A 373 8.23 -12.52 -52.14
N GLY A 374 7.78 -11.27 -52.21
CA GLY A 374 7.34 -10.48 -51.04
C GLY A 374 8.48 -10.08 -50.09
N PHE A 375 9.63 -9.68 -50.68
CA PHE A 375 10.72 -9.12 -49.90
C PHE A 375 10.64 -7.59 -49.86
N GLU A 376 10.95 -7.03 -48.71
CA GLU A 376 11.16 -5.61 -48.51
C GLU A 376 12.65 -5.29 -48.43
N ILE A 377 13.09 -4.23 -49.07
CA ILE A 377 14.51 -3.88 -49.13
C ILE A 377 14.68 -2.43 -48.70
N PHE A 378 15.52 -2.21 -47.71
CA PHE A 378 15.97 -0.94 -47.22
C PHE A 378 17.46 -0.79 -47.50
N VAL A 379 17.91 0.40 -47.91
CA VAL A 379 19.31 0.63 -48.27
C VAL A 379 19.85 1.84 -47.52
N PHE A 380 20.95 1.67 -46.81
CA PHE A 380 21.77 2.72 -46.26
C PHE A 380 22.96 2.92 -47.20
N ALA A 381 22.97 4.02 -47.94
CA ALA A 381 24.05 4.35 -48.85
C ALA A 381 24.28 5.86 -48.87
N LEU A 382 25.48 6.29 -49.33
CA LEU A 382 25.79 7.70 -49.45
C LEU A 382 24.82 8.39 -50.44
N PRO A 383 24.42 9.66 -50.25
CA PRO A 383 23.44 10.34 -51.06
C PRO A 383 23.77 10.37 -52.55
N GLU A 384 25.03 10.46 -52.88
CA GLU A 384 25.53 10.39 -54.28
C GLU A 384 25.28 9.04 -54.96
N HIS A 385 25.09 7.97 -54.15
CA HIS A 385 24.87 6.60 -54.65
C HIS A 385 23.37 6.21 -54.65
N HIS A 386 22.49 6.99 -54.06
CA HIS A 386 21.06 6.69 -54.01
C HIS A 386 20.48 6.40 -55.37
N THR A 387 20.92 7.09 -56.43
CA THR A 387 20.44 6.85 -57.79
C THR A 387 20.73 5.45 -58.32
N SER A 388 21.81 4.78 -57.83
CA SER A 388 22.14 3.40 -58.18
C SER A 388 21.26 2.38 -57.52
N PHE A 389 20.64 2.69 -56.37
CA PHE A 389 19.81 1.78 -55.57
C PHE A 389 18.31 2.03 -55.72
N ILE A 390 17.88 3.18 -56.28
CA ILE A 390 16.46 3.59 -56.33
C ILE A 390 15.52 2.52 -56.94
N GLN A 391 15.99 1.79 -57.95
CA GLN A 391 15.23 0.71 -58.54
C GLN A 391 15.17 -0.54 -57.68
N MET A 392 16.17 -0.77 -56.78
CA MET A 392 16.21 -1.89 -55.86
C MET A 392 15.10 -1.74 -54.83
N VAL A 393 14.84 -0.53 -54.37
CA VAL A 393 13.78 -0.18 -53.40
C VAL A 393 12.48 0.24 -54.07
N ARG A 394 12.17 -0.29 -55.27
CA ARG A 394 10.91 -0.02 -56.04
C ARG A 394 10.67 1.44 -56.38
N GLY A 395 11.66 2.31 -56.32
CA GLY A 395 11.53 3.76 -56.50
C GLY A 395 11.05 4.50 -55.25
N GLU A 396 10.90 3.84 -54.13
CA GLU A 396 10.46 4.39 -52.86
C GLU A 396 11.66 5.06 -52.14
N GLN A 397 11.65 6.39 -52.12
CA GLN A 397 12.79 7.17 -51.58
C GLN A 397 12.90 7.10 -50.05
N ASP A 398 11.81 6.82 -49.40
CA ASP A 398 11.73 6.57 -47.94
C ASP A 398 12.42 5.29 -47.48
N ARG A 399 12.74 4.38 -48.40
CA ARG A 399 13.55 3.18 -48.16
C ARG A 399 15.05 3.38 -48.38
N LEU A 400 15.47 4.61 -48.77
CA LEU A 400 16.88 4.99 -48.96
C LEU A 400 17.32 5.91 -47.84
N PHE A 401 18.24 5.43 -47.03
CA PHE A 401 18.78 6.15 -45.90
C PHE A 401 20.24 6.56 -46.15
N THR A 402 20.67 7.62 -45.51
CA THR A 402 22.07 8.00 -45.51
C THR A 402 22.73 7.44 -44.27
N PRO A 403 23.85 6.64 -44.41
CA PRO A 403 24.61 6.20 -43.26
C PRO A 403 25.07 7.41 -42.45
N ALA A 404 24.89 7.36 -41.13
CA ALA A 404 25.29 8.43 -40.26
C ALA A 404 26.49 8.00 -39.42
N VAL A 405 27.48 8.87 -39.28
CA VAL A 405 28.58 8.71 -38.33
C VAL A 405 28.15 8.92 -36.87
N ASN A 406 26.87 8.99 -36.64
CA ASN A 406 26.24 9.19 -35.32
C ASN A 406 25.25 8.04 -35.05
N SER A 407 25.56 7.25 -34.03
CA SER A 407 24.77 6.09 -33.65
C SER A 407 23.31 6.41 -33.26
N GLU A 408 23.05 7.61 -32.70
CA GLU A 408 21.68 8.02 -32.37
C GLU A 408 20.80 8.20 -33.63
N THR A 409 21.39 8.75 -34.69
CA THR A 409 20.65 8.89 -35.97
C THR A 409 20.40 7.52 -36.60
N VAL A 410 21.39 6.62 -36.58
CA VAL A 410 21.23 5.23 -37.06
C VAL A 410 20.14 4.52 -36.26
N PHE A 411 20.18 4.64 -34.94
CA PHE A 411 19.15 4.09 -34.04
C PHE A 411 17.75 4.52 -34.44
N LEU A 412 17.54 5.84 -34.62
CA LEU A 412 16.21 6.38 -34.99
C LEU A 412 15.76 5.92 -36.38
N GLN A 413 16.67 5.82 -37.34
CA GLN A 413 16.33 5.37 -38.69
C GLN A 413 15.92 3.89 -38.73
N ILE A 414 16.66 3.02 -38.03
CA ILE A 414 16.36 1.57 -37.97
C ILE A 414 15.14 1.33 -37.11
N LYS A 415 14.98 2.07 -36.00
CA LYS A 415 13.78 2.01 -35.18
C LYS A 415 12.53 2.34 -35.98
N GLN A 416 12.57 3.36 -36.81
CA GLN A 416 11.46 3.69 -37.72
C GLN A 416 11.11 2.54 -38.65
N ILE A 417 12.14 1.88 -39.24
CA ILE A 417 11.90 0.70 -40.11
C ILE A 417 11.20 -0.40 -39.30
N PHE A 418 11.63 -0.67 -38.07
CA PHE A 418 11.04 -1.71 -37.23
C PHE A 418 9.61 -1.40 -36.84
N GLU A 419 9.30 -0.13 -36.51
CA GLU A 419 7.95 0.35 -36.24
C GLU A 419 7.04 0.21 -37.48
N ASP A 420 7.54 0.60 -38.66
CA ASP A 420 6.79 0.49 -39.93
C ASP A 420 6.49 -0.99 -40.29
N LEU A 421 7.42 -1.91 -40.00
CA LEU A 421 7.22 -3.35 -40.21
C LEU A 421 6.13 -3.94 -39.31
N CYS A 422 5.97 -3.43 -38.10
CA CYS A 422 4.90 -3.85 -37.20
C CYS A 422 3.53 -3.36 -37.65
N ILE A 423 3.44 -2.17 -38.22
CA ILE A 423 2.14 -1.59 -38.65
C ILE A 423 1.55 -2.36 -39.83
N GLY A 424 2.39 -3.00 -40.63
CA GLY A 424 1.98 -3.70 -41.86
C GLY A 424 1.52 -2.74 -42.96
N GLU A 425 1.80 -3.02 -44.21
CA GLU A 425 1.15 -2.31 -45.33
C GLU A 425 -0.30 -2.77 -45.41
N ASN A 426 -1.28 -1.86 -45.12
CA ASN A 426 -2.71 -2.05 -45.42
C ASN A 426 -2.98 -2.16 -46.91
#